data_799bbeb619182539022c86d642f553c4
#
_entry.id   799bbeb619182539022c86d642f553c4
#
_cell.length_a   1.000
_cell.length_b   1.000
_cell.length_c   1.000
_cell.angle_alpha   90.00
_cell.angle_beta   90.00
_cell.angle_gamma   90.00
#
_symmetry.space_group_name_H-M   'P 1'
#
loop_
_entity.id
_entity.type
_entity.pdbx_description
1 polymer ?
#
loop_
_entity_poly.entity_id
_entity_poly.type
_entity_poly.pdbx_seq_one_letter_code
_entity_poly.pdbx_strand_id
1 'polypeptide(L)'
;MQPDQYRNVSENPPFRKEEVGHPLPDSEYAVSVSLPTWESVIGYEESRSSVLDKLKTGYPRFFVSPIIKSLENKVLRDFDKNDELDCLIFNIESVAVRCRDFILNRTDGWDISIKSISDGVAFAVVFPKQVQFVAKKFWRYFGEGLSVRCAKSLLAGRVINNSNDCEAVEKIKQQIADDTGQNCDDVFIYPSGMAAVSAVHRSLTSITPDARSVQFDFPYVDVLKIQKEIGSGVVFLPCANNDSIFELEKIINDGEQLCGIYCELPSNPLLRSADLASIKRIISPTKTPIVVDDTVATNVNVDVFKYADVATTSLTKYYSGVGDVIAGAVIVNRASQHRDRIISQLKAQNDSSLYHEDAVVLSKNIIDYRDRVLRVNKTTPLIVDLLQDHPLVNKVWYPKYETRSNYDVVKRDDGGFSGLFSIELKRPEQTTAKFYDLLQLCKGPSLGANFTLVCPYTLLAHYDELEWCEDNGVSRWLIRFSVGQESFEYLSKRILSALNAVAQ
;
A
#
# COMPACT_ATOMS: atom_id res chain seq x y z
N MET A 1 31.36 -12.17 19.46
CA MET A 1 29.92 -12.38 19.20
C MET A 1 29.82 -13.02 17.84
N GLN A 2 29.23 -14.22 17.73
CA GLN A 2 28.88 -14.80 16.43
C GLN A 2 27.93 -13.84 15.74
N PRO A 3 27.98 -13.63 14.41
CA PRO A 3 27.01 -12.82 13.71
C PRO A 3 25.64 -13.45 13.97
N ASP A 4 24.70 -12.65 14.47
CA ASP A 4 23.30 -13.03 14.63
C ASP A 4 22.83 -13.62 13.30
N GLN A 5 22.49 -14.89 13.32
CA GLN A 5 22.07 -15.60 12.13
C GLN A 5 20.63 -15.12 11.85
N TYR A 6 20.45 -14.22 10.88
CA TYR A 6 19.14 -13.72 10.48
C TYR A 6 18.21 -14.89 10.20
N ARG A 7 17.00 -14.83 10.78
CA ARG A 7 15.98 -15.86 10.59
C ARG A 7 15.45 -15.85 9.15
N ASN A 8 15.57 -16.95 8.47
CA ASN A 8 14.86 -17.13 7.19
C ASN A 8 13.37 -17.38 7.47
N VAL A 9 12.56 -16.32 7.36
CA VAL A 9 11.13 -16.37 7.71
C VAL A 9 10.30 -17.22 6.74
N SER A 10 10.77 -17.52 5.53
CA SER A 10 10.11 -18.44 4.59
C SER A 10 10.18 -19.89 5.06
N GLU A 11 11.30 -20.29 5.64
CA GLU A 11 11.53 -21.64 6.14
C GLU A 11 11.09 -21.82 7.60
N ASN A 12 11.31 -20.79 8.40
CA ASN A 12 11.00 -20.75 9.83
C ASN A 12 10.15 -19.52 10.18
N PRO A 13 8.84 -19.49 9.84
CA PRO A 13 7.97 -18.35 10.10
C PRO A 13 7.76 -18.14 11.60
N PRO A 14 7.66 -16.86 12.08
CA PRO A 14 7.27 -16.57 13.45
C PRO A 14 5.74 -16.63 13.59
N PHE A 15 5.22 -17.80 13.92
CA PHE A 15 3.77 -18.07 14.02
C PHE A 15 3.26 -18.34 15.43
N ARG A 16 4.16 -18.49 16.43
CA ARG A 16 3.79 -18.79 17.81
C ARG A 16 3.37 -17.52 18.54
N LYS A 17 2.49 -17.66 19.54
CA LYS A 17 1.98 -16.53 20.34
C LYS A 17 3.08 -15.65 20.95
N GLU A 18 4.19 -16.24 21.35
CA GLU A 18 5.33 -15.56 21.95
C GLU A 18 6.13 -14.72 20.95
N GLU A 19 5.93 -14.96 19.65
CA GLU A 19 6.64 -14.32 18.55
C GLU A 19 5.93 -13.07 18.03
N VAL A 20 4.94 -12.55 18.78
CA VAL A 20 4.31 -11.27 18.49
C VAL A 20 5.34 -10.16 18.48
N GLY A 21 5.31 -9.30 17.46
CA GLY A 21 6.25 -8.19 17.31
C GLY A 21 7.57 -8.53 16.60
N HIS A 22 7.77 -9.78 16.18
CA HIS A 22 8.94 -10.16 15.39
C HIS A 22 8.90 -9.48 14.01
N PRO A 23 10.01 -8.86 13.55
CA PRO A 23 10.07 -8.22 12.23
C PRO A 23 9.86 -9.21 11.08
N LEU A 24 9.20 -8.78 10.02
CA LEU A 24 8.96 -9.55 8.80
C LEU A 24 9.40 -8.74 7.55
N PRO A 25 10.58 -9.05 6.96
CA PRO A 25 11.59 -10.06 7.32
C PRO A 25 12.30 -9.74 8.64
N ASP A 26 13.21 -10.63 9.08
CA ASP A 26 14.03 -10.43 10.28
C ASP A 26 15.09 -9.31 10.04
N SER A 27 14.64 -8.08 10.09
CA SER A 27 15.41 -6.86 9.80
C SER A 27 14.83 -5.66 10.54
N GLU A 28 15.67 -4.74 10.99
CA GLU A 28 15.25 -3.46 11.58
C GLU A 28 14.51 -2.55 10.57
N TYR A 29 14.65 -2.82 9.26
CA TYR A 29 13.99 -2.11 8.18
C TYR A 29 12.72 -2.82 7.67
N ALA A 30 12.30 -3.89 8.33
CA ALA A 30 11.12 -4.65 7.92
C ALA A 30 9.87 -3.76 7.84
N VAL A 31 9.10 -3.96 6.77
CA VAL A 31 7.84 -3.23 6.54
C VAL A 31 6.61 -4.04 6.98
N SER A 32 6.83 -5.09 7.73
CA SER A 32 5.79 -5.92 8.33
C SER A 32 6.24 -6.43 9.69
N VAL A 33 5.30 -6.98 10.45
CA VAL A 33 5.52 -7.47 11.80
C VAL A 33 4.62 -8.68 12.07
N SER A 34 5.10 -9.62 12.86
CA SER A 34 4.34 -10.80 13.24
C SER A 34 3.22 -10.45 14.22
N LEU A 35 1.98 -10.74 13.79
CA LEU A 35 0.75 -10.72 14.60
C LEU A 35 0.17 -12.15 14.57
N PRO A 36 0.75 -13.09 15.35
CA PRO A 36 0.57 -14.51 15.12
C PRO A 36 -0.78 -15.07 15.55
N THR A 37 -1.58 -14.33 16.30
CA THR A 37 -2.91 -14.75 16.78
C THR A 37 -3.96 -13.69 16.46
N TRP A 38 -5.23 -14.12 16.38
CA TRP A 38 -6.39 -13.23 16.24
C TRP A 38 -6.41 -12.16 17.33
N GLU A 39 -6.15 -12.55 18.56
CA GLU A 39 -6.06 -11.64 19.70
C GLU A 39 -4.90 -10.62 19.56
N SER A 40 -3.77 -11.02 18.96
CA SER A 40 -2.69 -10.08 18.71
C SER A 40 -3.02 -9.03 17.64
N VAL A 41 -3.87 -9.38 16.67
CA VAL A 41 -4.39 -8.41 15.69
C VAL A 41 -5.34 -7.42 16.38
N ILE A 42 -6.29 -7.89 17.18
CA ILE A 42 -7.17 -7.02 17.97
C ILE A 42 -6.36 -6.11 18.89
N GLY A 43 -5.39 -6.66 19.61
CA GLY A 43 -4.53 -5.88 20.50
C GLY A 43 -3.68 -4.84 19.78
N TYR A 44 -3.29 -5.10 18.53
CA TYR A 44 -2.61 -4.13 17.67
C TYR A 44 -3.53 -2.96 17.30
N GLU A 45 -4.74 -3.24 16.82
CA GLU A 45 -5.72 -2.21 16.42
C GLU A 45 -6.23 -1.39 17.61
N GLU A 46 -6.46 -2.04 18.76
CA GLU A 46 -6.84 -1.36 20.01
C GLU A 46 -5.68 -0.66 20.73
N SER A 47 -4.49 -0.66 20.15
CA SER A 47 -3.28 -0.04 20.72
C SER A 47 -2.94 -0.56 22.14
N ARG A 48 -3.19 -1.85 22.40
CA ARG A 48 -2.88 -2.47 23.69
C ARG A 48 -1.37 -2.55 23.93
N SER A 49 -0.88 -2.04 25.05
CA SER A 49 0.55 -2.06 25.41
C SER A 49 1.14 -3.48 25.40
N SER A 50 0.37 -4.50 25.78
CA SER A 50 0.79 -5.91 25.72
C SER A 50 1.21 -6.41 24.34
N VAL A 51 0.78 -5.72 23.27
CA VAL A 51 1.17 -5.97 21.88
C VAL A 51 2.15 -4.90 21.41
N LEU A 52 1.81 -3.61 21.52
CA LEU A 52 2.59 -2.51 20.96
C LEU A 52 4.01 -2.45 21.52
N ASP A 53 4.21 -2.72 22.83
CA ASP A 53 5.55 -2.68 23.47
C ASP A 53 6.50 -3.77 22.96
N LYS A 54 5.96 -4.79 22.28
CA LYS A 54 6.75 -5.88 21.67
C LYS A 54 7.14 -5.60 20.23
N LEU A 55 6.51 -4.61 19.59
CA LEU A 55 6.75 -4.33 18.18
C LEU A 55 8.12 -3.67 17.98
N LYS A 56 8.99 -4.33 17.24
CA LYS A 56 10.29 -3.78 16.82
C LYS A 56 10.18 -3.03 15.49
N THR A 57 9.25 -3.46 14.63
CA THR A 57 8.94 -2.89 13.33
C THR A 57 7.43 -2.93 13.10
N GLY A 58 6.98 -2.40 11.98
CA GLY A 58 5.57 -2.45 11.54
C GLY A 58 5.42 -1.83 10.17
N TYR A 59 4.22 -1.84 9.62
CA TYR A 59 3.99 -1.20 8.34
C TYR A 59 4.11 0.33 8.49
N PRO A 60 5.11 0.96 7.85
CA PRO A 60 5.25 2.43 7.89
C PRO A 60 3.97 3.10 7.41
N ARG A 61 3.49 4.15 8.06
CA ARG A 61 2.21 4.85 7.98
C ARG A 61 1.13 4.36 8.97
N PHE A 62 1.32 3.19 9.59
CA PHE A 62 0.46 2.69 10.68
C PHE A 62 1.25 2.51 11.97
N PHE A 63 2.55 2.30 11.85
CA PHE A 63 3.47 2.15 12.98
C PHE A 63 4.69 3.05 12.79
N VAL A 64 4.98 3.88 13.79
CA VAL A 64 6.20 4.70 13.82
C VAL A 64 7.35 3.84 14.35
N SER A 65 8.38 3.62 13.54
CA SER A 65 9.56 2.87 13.94
C SER A 65 10.20 3.47 15.20
N PRO A 66 10.66 2.65 16.17
CA PRO A 66 11.42 3.13 17.33
C PRO A 66 12.63 4.00 16.97
N ILE A 67 13.26 3.77 15.82
CA ILE A 67 14.35 4.59 15.28
C ILE A 67 13.86 5.99 14.93
N ILE A 68 12.73 6.11 14.23
CA ILE A 68 12.12 7.41 13.91
C ILE A 68 11.69 8.11 15.20
N LYS A 69 11.06 7.39 16.13
CA LYS A 69 10.64 7.95 17.43
C LYS A 69 11.82 8.48 18.26
N SER A 70 12.96 7.81 18.18
CA SER A 70 14.21 8.29 18.83
C SER A 70 14.70 9.60 18.23
N LEU A 71 14.55 9.79 16.90
CA LEU A 71 14.89 11.04 16.23
C LEU A 71 13.89 12.16 16.59
N GLU A 72 12.58 11.86 16.59
CA GLU A 72 11.54 12.79 17.03
C GLU A 72 11.82 13.29 18.45
N ASN A 73 12.10 12.38 19.39
CA ASN A 73 12.43 12.73 20.76
C ASN A 73 13.72 13.57 20.86
N LYS A 74 14.72 13.30 20.00
CA LYS A 74 15.94 14.13 19.97
C LYS A 74 15.62 15.56 19.51
N VAL A 75 14.79 15.71 18.47
CA VAL A 75 14.36 17.02 17.96
C VAL A 75 13.56 17.77 19.02
N LEU A 76 12.63 17.13 19.71
CA LEU A 76 11.75 17.77 20.69
C LEU A 76 12.48 18.24 21.94
N ARG A 77 13.56 17.58 22.37
CA ARG A 77 14.34 17.97 23.59
C ARG A 77 14.78 19.42 23.60
N ASP A 78 15.00 20.02 22.44
CA ASP A 78 15.45 21.39 22.32
C ASP A 78 14.30 22.41 22.44
N PHE A 79 13.03 21.97 22.31
CA PHE A 79 11.84 22.84 22.21
C PHE A 79 10.79 22.57 23.29
N ASP A 80 10.69 21.33 23.78
CA ASP A 80 9.61 20.89 24.66
C ASP A 80 10.11 20.59 26.06
N LYS A 81 9.98 21.58 26.95
CA LYS A 81 10.33 21.40 28.38
C LYS A 81 9.21 20.77 29.21
N ASN A 82 7.97 20.77 28.70
CA ASN A 82 6.76 20.38 29.43
C ASN A 82 6.10 19.11 28.89
N ASP A 83 6.71 18.46 27.90
CA ASP A 83 6.14 17.30 27.20
C ASP A 83 4.73 17.57 26.59
N GLU A 84 4.51 18.77 26.05
CA GLU A 84 3.23 19.20 25.45
C GLU A 84 3.23 19.12 23.93
N LEU A 85 4.41 18.96 23.31
CA LEU A 85 4.59 18.95 21.87
C LEU A 85 4.78 17.52 21.33
N ASP A 86 4.49 17.37 20.05
CA ASP A 86 4.85 16.20 19.23
C ASP A 86 5.37 16.70 17.88
N CYS A 87 5.95 15.80 17.07
CA CYS A 87 6.40 16.20 15.75
C CYS A 87 6.27 15.05 14.74
N LEU A 88 6.20 15.41 13.47
CA LEU A 88 6.38 14.53 12.32
C LEU A 88 7.57 15.01 11.50
N ILE A 89 8.38 14.08 11.01
CA ILE A 89 9.60 14.40 10.25
C ILE A 89 9.46 13.94 8.81
N PHE A 90 9.87 14.80 7.88
CA PHE A 90 9.81 14.60 6.42
C PHE A 90 11.16 14.86 5.77
N ASN A 91 11.43 14.21 4.63
CA ASN A 91 12.67 14.43 3.87
C ASN A 91 12.66 15.71 3.03
N ILE A 92 11.48 16.30 2.77
CA ILE A 92 11.31 17.39 1.82
C ILE A 92 10.55 18.53 2.50
N GLU A 93 11.06 19.78 2.33
CA GLU A 93 10.46 20.97 2.92
C GLU A 93 9.02 21.21 2.45
N SER A 94 8.75 21.04 1.15
CA SER A 94 7.39 21.21 0.60
C SER A 94 6.37 20.27 1.23
N VAL A 95 6.78 19.06 1.60
CA VAL A 95 5.93 18.11 2.34
C VAL A 95 5.66 18.59 3.77
N ALA A 96 6.69 19.09 4.46
CA ALA A 96 6.55 19.67 5.80
C ALA A 96 5.61 20.89 5.78
N VAL A 97 5.74 21.75 4.76
CA VAL A 97 4.84 22.90 4.55
C VAL A 97 3.40 22.41 4.34
N ARG A 98 3.16 21.42 3.47
CA ARG A 98 1.82 20.86 3.26
C ARG A 98 1.23 20.25 4.54
N CYS A 99 2.06 19.57 5.34
CA CYS A 99 1.63 19.01 6.62
C CYS A 99 1.20 20.11 7.59
N ARG A 100 2.01 21.15 7.76
CA ARG A 100 1.69 22.31 8.57
C ARG A 100 0.36 22.94 8.12
N ASP A 101 0.23 23.22 6.82
CA ASP A 101 -0.95 23.89 6.27
C ASP A 101 -2.20 22.99 6.38
N PHE A 102 -2.04 21.67 6.24
CA PHE A 102 -3.12 20.70 6.47
C PHE A 102 -3.64 20.74 7.91
N ILE A 103 -2.74 20.90 8.89
CA ILE A 103 -3.12 21.02 10.30
C ILE A 103 -3.80 22.37 10.53
N LEU A 104 -3.19 23.48 10.09
CA LEU A 104 -3.73 24.83 10.28
C LEU A 104 -5.11 25.02 9.65
N ASN A 105 -5.37 24.43 8.50
CA ASN A 105 -6.67 24.50 7.82
C ASN A 105 -7.78 23.69 8.50
N ARG A 106 -7.46 22.87 9.50
CA ARG A 106 -8.40 21.98 10.20
C ARG A 106 -8.46 22.20 11.71
N THR A 107 -7.66 23.14 12.20
CA THR A 107 -7.58 23.45 13.63
C THR A 107 -7.33 24.95 13.81
N ASP A 108 -7.98 25.55 14.80
CA ASP A 108 -7.86 26.98 15.07
C ASP A 108 -6.91 27.26 16.24
N GLY A 109 -6.14 28.33 16.14
CA GLY A 109 -5.44 28.95 17.28
C GLY A 109 -4.17 28.22 17.76
N TRP A 110 -3.61 27.29 16.97
CA TRP A 110 -2.40 26.59 17.33
C TRP A 110 -1.16 27.10 16.61
N ASP A 111 -0.03 27.12 17.32
CA ASP A 111 1.28 27.41 16.73
C ASP A 111 1.90 26.11 16.17
N ILE A 112 2.08 26.06 14.86
CA ILE A 112 2.68 24.94 14.14
C ILE A 112 3.94 25.41 13.45
N SER A 113 5.09 24.91 13.87
CA SER A 113 6.39 25.35 13.35
C SER A 113 7.09 24.26 12.53
N ILE A 114 7.91 24.71 11.58
CA ILE A 114 8.80 23.80 10.82
C ILE A 114 10.23 24.07 11.27
N LYS A 115 10.96 22.99 11.58
CA LYS A 115 12.35 23.03 11.98
C LYS A 115 13.20 22.22 10.98
N SER A 116 14.24 22.85 10.44
CA SER A 116 15.24 22.18 9.63
C SER A 116 16.14 21.30 10.51
N ILE A 117 16.45 20.11 10.04
CA ILE A 117 17.34 19.13 10.68
C ILE A 117 18.54 18.91 9.77
N SER A 118 19.75 18.99 10.33
CA SER A 118 21.02 18.73 9.62
C SER A 118 21.10 19.50 8.28
N ASP A 119 20.99 20.82 8.36
CA ASP A 119 21.14 21.75 7.23
C ASP A 119 20.23 21.44 6.03
N GLY A 120 18.96 21.08 6.31
CA GLY A 120 17.94 20.87 5.27
C GLY A 120 17.86 19.45 4.74
N VAL A 121 18.47 18.48 5.41
CA VAL A 121 18.35 17.05 5.08
C VAL A 121 16.97 16.50 5.42
N ALA A 122 16.37 17.00 6.52
CA ALA A 122 15.01 16.69 6.92
C ALA A 122 14.34 17.89 7.60
N PHE A 123 13.00 17.81 7.74
CA PHE A 123 12.19 18.89 8.27
C PHE A 123 11.17 18.34 9.27
N ALA A 124 11.23 18.81 10.51
CA ALA A 124 10.25 18.46 11.54
C ALA A 124 9.12 19.51 11.57
N VAL A 125 7.89 19.05 11.46
CA VAL A 125 6.69 19.82 11.77
C VAL A 125 6.38 19.58 13.23
N VAL A 126 6.53 20.62 14.06
CA VAL A 126 6.31 20.58 15.50
C VAL A 126 4.95 21.19 15.82
N PHE A 127 4.16 20.49 16.62
CA PHE A 127 2.77 20.84 16.93
C PHE A 127 2.38 20.40 18.34
N PRO A 128 1.38 21.06 18.97
CA PRO A 128 0.81 20.61 20.24
C PRO A 128 0.16 19.22 20.15
N LYS A 129 0.31 18.39 21.18
CA LYS A 129 -0.28 17.03 21.23
C LYS A 129 -1.78 16.99 20.98
N GLN A 130 -2.49 18.09 21.30
CA GLN A 130 -3.93 18.22 21.07
C GLN A 130 -4.35 18.10 19.60
N VAL A 131 -3.46 18.46 18.66
CA VAL A 131 -3.72 18.35 17.23
C VAL A 131 -3.07 17.12 16.56
N GLN A 132 -2.46 16.24 17.38
CA GLN A 132 -1.77 15.01 16.90
C GLN A 132 -2.65 14.16 15.99
N PHE A 133 -3.95 14.09 16.26
CA PHE A 133 -4.87 13.30 15.44
C PHE A 133 -4.93 13.82 14.00
N VAL A 134 -4.97 15.14 13.79
CA VAL A 134 -4.96 15.74 12.45
C VAL A 134 -3.61 15.54 11.77
N ALA A 135 -2.50 15.72 12.50
CA ALA A 135 -1.16 15.49 11.98
C ALA A 135 -0.95 14.03 11.53
N LYS A 136 -1.42 13.06 12.33
CA LYS A 136 -1.38 11.64 11.98
C LYS A 136 -2.23 11.29 10.76
N LYS A 137 -3.37 11.95 10.52
CA LYS A 137 -4.14 11.79 9.28
C LYS A 137 -3.29 12.18 8.06
N PHE A 138 -2.60 13.32 8.11
CA PHE A 138 -1.68 13.71 7.04
C PHE A 138 -0.63 12.63 6.79
N TRP A 139 0.13 12.26 7.81
CA TRP A 139 1.17 11.26 7.70
C TRP A 139 0.67 9.93 7.11
N ARG A 140 -0.50 9.47 7.55
CA ARG A 140 -1.10 8.21 7.10
C ARG A 140 -1.57 8.29 5.65
N TYR A 141 -2.37 9.32 5.31
CA TYR A 141 -3.06 9.35 4.01
C TYR A 141 -2.15 9.81 2.88
N PHE A 142 -1.31 10.80 3.12
CA PHE A 142 -0.39 11.31 2.09
C PHE A 142 0.80 10.38 1.85
N GLY A 143 1.17 9.54 2.82
CA GLY A 143 2.21 8.52 2.66
C GLY A 143 3.64 9.04 2.56
N GLU A 144 3.87 10.29 2.90
CA GLU A 144 5.15 10.99 2.80
C GLU A 144 5.82 11.05 4.18
N GLY A 145 6.39 9.94 4.64
CA GLY A 145 7.10 9.86 5.93
C GLY A 145 8.62 9.79 5.77
N LEU A 146 9.34 10.02 6.87
CA LEU A 146 10.78 9.83 6.91
C LEU A 146 11.14 8.34 6.77
N SER A 147 12.16 8.04 5.96
CA SER A 147 12.75 6.70 5.87
C SER A 147 13.45 6.30 7.16
N VAL A 148 13.31 5.02 7.58
CA VAL A 148 14.01 4.47 8.73
C VAL A 148 15.54 4.54 8.55
N ARG A 149 16.04 4.30 7.32
CA ARG A 149 17.47 4.43 6.99
C ARG A 149 17.94 5.88 7.13
N CYS A 150 17.14 6.84 6.64
CA CYS A 150 17.43 8.26 6.82
C CYS A 150 17.48 8.66 8.30
N ALA A 151 16.47 8.27 9.08
CA ALA A 151 16.42 8.53 10.52
C ALA A 151 17.65 7.98 11.25
N LYS A 152 18.08 6.75 10.93
CA LYS A 152 19.28 6.13 11.49
C LYS A 152 20.55 6.89 11.13
N SER A 153 20.67 7.37 9.90
CA SER A 153 21.81 8.17 9.45
C SER A 153 21.87 9.52 10.16
N LEU A 154 20.73 10.20 10.34
CA LEU A 154 20.61 11.45 11.10
C LEU A 154 20.97 11.27 12.59
N LEU A 155 20.51 10.19 13.20
CA LEU A 155 20.86 9.87 14.60
C LEU A 155 22.36 9.62 14.78
N ALA A 156 23.00 8.99 13.80
CA ALA A 156 24.43 8.70 13.79
C ALA A 156 25.30 9.91 13.40
N GLY A 157 24.71 11.06 13.04
CA GLY A 157 25.42 12.25 12.57
C GLY A 157 26.18 12.03 11.26
N ARG A 158 25.74 11.09 10.41
CA ARG A 158 26.37 10.84 9.11
C ARG A 158 26.00 11.95 8.13
N VAL A 159 26.97 12.34 7.28
CA VAL A 159 26.69 13.26 6.18
C VAL A 159 25.77 12.55 5.17
N ILE A 160 24.62 13.16 4.90
CA ILE A 160 23.65 12.66 3.93
C ILE A 160 23.78 13.49 2.68
N ASN A 161 24.07 12.85 1.56
CA ASN A 161 24.07 13.49 0.27
C ASN A 161 22.67 13.36 -0.35
N ASN A 162 21.93 14.46 -0.39
CA ASN A 162 20.57 14.54 -0.95
C ASN A 162 20.60 14.86 -2.47
N SER A 163 21.69 14.51 -3.20
CA SER A 163 21.69 14.74 -4.65
C SER A 163 20.52 13.94 -5.28
N ASN A 164 19.63 14.66 -5.97
CA ASN A 164 18.53 14.06 -6.74
C ASN A 164 19.04 13.16 -7.90
N ASP A 165 20.32 13.24 -8.22
CA ASP A 165 21.01 12.45 -9.24
C ASP A 165 21.51 11.12 -8.67
N CYS A 166 20.57 10.30 -8.16
CA CYS A 166 20.92 8.97 -7.70
C CYS A 166 20.84 7.97 -8.86
N GLU A 167 21.97 7.42 -9.28
CA GLU A 167 22.05 6.36 -10.30
C GLU A 167 21.08 5.20 -10.01
N ALA A 168 20.83 4.90 -8.74
CA ALA A 168 19.89 3.88 -8.33
C ALA A 168 18.42 4.25 -8.66
N VAL A 169 18.04 5.53 -8.53
CA VAL A 169 16.70 6.01 -8.91
C VAL A 169 16.53 5.90 -10.42
N GLU A 170 17.51 6.33 -11.20
CA GLU A 170 17.43 6.24 -12.66
C GLU A 170 17.38 4.78 -13.14
N LYS A 171 18.12 3.86 -12.50
CA LYS A 171 18.00 2.41 -12.78
C LYS A 171 16.58 1.88 -12.51
N ILE A 172 15.96 2.29 -11.40
CA ILE A 172 14.59 1.90 -11.05
C ILE A 172 13.61 2.44 -12.12
N LYS A 173 13.72 3.73 -12.48
CA LYS A 173 12.88 4.35 -13.50
C LYS A 173 13.03 3.66 -14.85
N GLN A 174 14.27 3.38 -15.28
CA GLN A 174 14.54 2.71 -16.54
C GLN A 174 13.94 1.29 -16.56
N GLN A 175 14.11 0.52 -15.48
CA GLN A 175 13.50 -0.81 -15.38
C GLN A 175 11.98 -0.75 -15.50
N ILE A 176 11.32 0.19 -14.79
CA ILE A 176 9.86 0.36 -14.87
C ILE A 176 9.45 0.79 -16.29
N ALA A 177 10.17 1.70 -16.91
CA ALA A 177 9.91 2.17 -18.27
C ALA A 177 10.00 1.01 -19.29
N ASP A 178 11.05 0.20 -19.19
CA ASP A 178 11.25 -0.98 -20.05
C ASP A 178 10.14 -2.02 -19.86
N ASP A 179 9.80 -2.33 -18.61
CA ASP A 179 8.75 -3.32 -18.26
C ASP A 179 7.35 -2.89 -18.72
N THR A 180 7.09 -1.58 -18.75
CA THR A 180 5.77 -1.02 -19.09
C THR A 180 5.68 -0.47 -20.52
N GLY A 181 6.80 -0.36 -21.23
CA GLY A 181 6.88 0.24 -22.55
C GLY A 181 6.64 1.77 -22.55
N GLN A 182 6.83 2.42 -21.40
CA GLN A 182 6.74 3.88 -21.26
C GLN A 182 8.11 4.54 -21.41
N ASN A 183 8.19 5.89 -21.37
CA ASN A 183 9.48 6.56 -21.36
C ASN A 183 9.98 6.73 -19.92
N CYS A 184 11.30 6.77 -19.71
CA CYS A 184 11.89 7.00 -18.40
C CYS A 184 11.43 8.33 -17.76
N ASP A 185 11.24 9.37 -18.59
CA ASP A 185 10.72 10.69 -18.16
C ASP A 185 9.26 10.71 -17.76
N ASP A 186 8.52 9.64 -18.06
CA ASP A 186 7.12 9.44 -17.66
C ASP A 186 7.00 8.71 -16.32
N VAL A 187 8.12 8.30 -15.72
CA VAL A 187 8.18 7.57 -14.44
C VAL A 187 8.67 8.48 -13.32
N PHE A 188 7.89 8.57 -12.25
CA PHE A 188 8.18 9.35 -11.05
C PHE A 188 8.23 8.42 -9.83
N ILE A 189 9.29 8.54 -9.02
CA ILE A 189 9.49 7.69 -7.84
C ILE A 189 9.16 8.47 -6.58
N TYR A 190 8.46 7.82 -5.64
CA TYR A 190 7.94 8.40 -4.40
C TYR A 190 8.34 7.54 -3.17
N PRO A 191 8.33 8.12 -1.96
CA PRO A 191 8.69 7.39 -0.73
C PRO A 191 7.68 6.30 -0.34
N SER A 192 6.50 6.25 -0.95
CA SER A 192 5.53 5.16 -0.77
C SER A 192 4.52 5.11 -1.91
N GLY A 193 3.78 3.99 -2.03
CA GLY A 193 2.66 3.88 -2.98
C GLY A 193 1.58 4.95 -2.73
N MET A 194 1.26 5.25 -1.45
CA MET A 194 0.29 6.31 -1.14
C MET A 194 0.80 7.71 -1.49
N ALA A 195 2.10 7.97 -1.37
CA ALA A 195 2.67 9.24 -1.85
C ALA A 195 2.50 9.38 -3.37
N ALA A 196 2.66 8.29 -4.12
CA ALA A 196 2.39 8.26 -5.56
C ALA A 196 0.90 8.54 -5.87
N VAL A 197 -0.03 7.85 -5.20
CA VAL A 197 -1.48 8.09 -5.36
C VAL A 197 -1.85 9.53 -4.99
N SER A 198 -1.33 10.03 -3.87
CA SER A 198 -1.56 11.41 -3.40
C SER A 198 -1.06 12.45 -4.41
N ALA A 199 0.13 12.24 -5.00
CA ALA A 199 0.69 13.15 -6.01
C ALA A 199 -0.18 13.20 -7.28
N VAL A 200 -0.66 12.04 -7.75
CA VAL A 200 -1.60 11.97 -8.89
C VAL A 200 -2.89 12.70 -8.54
N HIS A 201 -3.48 12.42 -7.37
CA HIS A 201 -4.75 13.04 -6.99
C HIS A 201 -4.65 14.56 -6.87
N ARG A 202 -3.60 15.09 -6.24
CA ARG A 202 -3.32 16.53 -6.21
C ARG A 202 -3.13 17.13 -7.61
N SER A 203 -2.45 16.39 -8.51
CA SER A 203 -2.29 16.85 -9.90
C SER A 203 -3.63 16.97 -10.61
N LEU A 204 -4.50 15.97 -10.49
CA LEU A 204 -5.79 15.94 -11.17
C LEU A 204 -6.77 16.97 -10.61
N THR A 205 -6.81 17.16 -9.30
CA THR A 205 -7.61 18.21 -8.66
C THR A 205 -7.11 19.62 -9.00
N SER A 206 -5.80 19.82 -9.19
CA SER A 206 -5.26 21.10 -9.68
C SER A 206 -5.60 21.35 -11.16
N ILE A 207 -5.69 20.29 -11.98
CA ILE A 207 -6.06 20.39 -13.39
C ILE A 207 -7.55 20.70 -13.55
N THR A 208 -8.39 20.11 -12.70
CA THR A 208 -9.85 20.25 -12.74
C THR A 208 -10.35 20.58 -11.33
N PRO A 209 -10.18 21.82 -10.87
CA PRO A 209 -10.67 22.27 -9.57
C PRO A 209 -12.20 22.07 -9.47
N ASP A 210 -12.68 21.87 -8.25
CA ASP A 210 -14.10 21.70 -7.92
C ASP A 210 -14.80 20.44 -8.49
N ALA A 211 -14.05 19.60 -9.22
CA ALA A 211 -14.56 18.34 -9.75
C ALA A 211 -14.30 17.18 -8.77
N ARG A 212 -15.32 16.34 -8.54
CA ARG A 212 -15.18 15.11 -7.77
C ARG A 212 -14.41 14.05 -8.56
N SER A 213 -13.82 13.09 -7.84
CA SER A 213 -13.33 11.84 -8.44
C SER A 213 -14.40 10.74 -8.38
N VAL A 214 -14.17 9.64 -9.10
CA VAL A 214 -14.93 8.40 -8.96
C VAL A 214 -13.96 7.30 -8.56
N GLN A 215 -14.31 6.51 -7.54
CA GLN A 215 -13.59 5.30 -7.13
C GLN A 215 -14.44 4.08 -7.47
N PHE A 216 -13.92 3.21 -8.34
CA PHE A 216 -14.50 1.92 -8.63
C PHE A 216 -13.97 0.84 -7.72
N ASP A 217 -14.85 -0.03 -7.28
CA ASP A 217 -14.65 -1.15 -6.39
C ASP A 217 -14.06 -0.76 -5.03
N PHE A 218 -14.00 -1.72 -4.12
CA PHE A 218 -13.46 -1.52 -2.78
C PHE A 218 -11.93 -1.37 -2.86
N PRO A 219 -11.36 -0.18 -2.56
CA PRO A 219 -9.95 0.07 -2.75
C PRO A 219 -9.15 -0.23 -1.48
N TYR A 220 -7.82 -0.13 -1.60
CA TYR A 220 -6.94 -0.02 -0.45
C TYR A 220 -7.40 1.12 0.49
N VAL A 221 -7.41 0.85 1.80
CA VAL A 221 -8.08 1.65 2.83
C VAL A 221 -7.88 3.17 2.73
N ASP A 222 -6.67 3.63 2.40
CA ASP A 222 -6.37 5.07 2.41
C ASP A 222 -6.60 5.76 1.04
N VAL A 223 -6.79 5.02 -0.05
CA VAL A 223 -7.02 5.60 -1.38
C VAL A 223 -8.35 6.35 -1.43
N LEU A 224 -9.42 5.77 -0.87
CA LEU A 224 -10.71 6.45 -0.78
C LEU A 224 -10.65 7.64 0.20
N LYS A 225 -9.87 7.51 1.27
CA LYS A 225 -9.73 8.56 2.30
C LYS A 225 -9.01 9.79 1.73
N ILE A 226 -7.94 9.60 0.93
CA ILE A 226 -7.25 10.73 0.30
C ILE A 226 -8.15 11.48 -0.69
N GLN A 227 -8.99 10.76 -1.44
CA GLN A 227 -9.96 11.37 -2.36
C GLN A 227 -11.06 12.16 -1.63
N LYS A 228 -11.40 11.79 -0.38
CA LYS A 228 -12.33 12.53 0.48
C LYS A 228 -11.69 13.78 1.12
N GLU A 229 -10.40 13.73 1.42
CA GLU A 229 -9.68 14.80 2.15
C GLU A 229 -9.12 15.88 1.23
N ILE A 230 -8.92 15.59 -0.06
CA ILE A 230 -8.37 16.51 -1.06
C ILE A 230 -9.38 16.71 -2.18
N GLY A 231 -9.58 17.98 -2.59
CA GLY A 231 -10.50 18.35 -3.68
C GLY A 231 -11.95 18.34 -3.25
N SER A 232 -12.85 18.09 -4.20
CA SER A 232 -14.30 18.24 -4.02
C SER A 232 -15.02 16.94 -3.64
N GLY A 233 -14.25 15.92 -3.20
CA GLY A 233 -14.78 14.64 -2.76
C GLY A 233 -14.78 13.56 -3.84
N VAL A 234 -15.46 12.45 -3.54
CA VAL A 234 -15.45 11.24 -4.37
C VAL A 234 -16.83 10.62 -4.46
N VAL A 235 -17.19 10.10 -5.63
CA VAL A 235 -18.29 9.16 -5.82
C VAL A 235 -17.71 7.75 -5.65
N PHE A 236 -18.19 7.03 -4.66
CA PHE A 236 -17.74 5.66 -4.40
C PHE A 236 -18.71 4.66 -5.00
N LEU A 237 -18.24 3.84 -5.93
CA LEU A 237 -18.97 2.76 -6.59
C LEU A 237 -18.40 1.42 -6.09
N PRO A 238 -18.96 0.81 -5.04
CA PRO A 238 -18.30 -0.24 -4.25
C PRO A 238 -18.16 -1.59 -4.95
N CYS A 239 -18.67 -1.72 -6.17
CA CYS A 239 -18.64 -2.96 -6.94
C CYS A 239 -18.06 -2.75 -8.33
N ALA A 240 -17.33 -3.75 -8.84
CA ALA A 240 -16.86 -3.77 -10.23
C ALA A 240 -17.89 -4.48 -11.13
N ASN A 241 -19.15 -4.08 -11.06
CA ASN A 241 -20.28 -4.71 -11.77
C ASN A 241 -20.99 -3.74 -12.73
N ASN A 242 -22.00 -4.24 -13.41
CA ASN A 242 -22.78 -3.45 -14.38
C ASN A 242 -23.54 -2.28 -13.73
N ASP A 243 -23.96 -2.41 -12.47
CA ASP A 243 -24.67 -1.32 -11.78
C ASP A 243 -23.74 -0.12 -11.57
N SER A 244 -22.48 -0.36 -11.22
CA SER A 244 -21.47 0.69 -11.11
C SER A 244 -21.15 1.33 -12.46
N ILE A 245 -21.15 0.56 -13.54
CA ILE A 245 -20.97 1.08 -14.90
C ILE A 245 -22.17 1.94 -15.30
N PHE A 246 -23.39 1.51 -15.00
CA PHE A 246 -24.62 2.26 -15.27
C PHE A 246 -24.67 3.58 -14.48
N GLU A 247 -24.26 3.55 -13.21
CA GLU A 247 -24.22 4.78 -12.39
C GLU A 247 -23.15 5.76 -12.92
N LEU A 248 -21.99 5.28 -13.36
CA LEU A 248 -21.02 6.14 -14.04
C LEU A 248 -21.61 6.77 -15.31
N GLU A 249 -22.29 5.99 -16.14
CA GLU A 249 -22.92 6.48 -17.38
C GLU A 249 -23.93 7.58 -17.08
N LYS A 250 -24.73 7.43 -16.03
CA LYS A 250 -25.68 8.44 -15.57
C LYS A 250 -24.98 9.73 -15.13
N ILE A 251 -23.92 9.64 -14.31
CA ILE A 251 -23.11 10.79 -13.86
C ILE A 251 -22.59 11.59 -15.07
N ILE A 252 -22.06 10.89 -16.08
CA ILE A 252 -21.54 11.51 -17.30
C ILE A 252 -22.66 12.14 -18.15
N ASN A 253 -23.82 11.48 -18.28
CA ASN A 253 -24.97 11.99 -19.04
C ASN A 253 -25.62 13.21 -18.36
N ASP A 254 -25.56 13.29 -17.02
CA ASP A 254 -26.01 14.45 -16.26
C ASP A 254 -25.06 15.65 -16.39
N GLY A 255 -23.94 15.51 -17.12
CA GLY A 255 -22.98 16.56 -17.43
C GLY A 255 -22.00 16.87 -16.29
N GLU A 256 -21.87 15.99 -15.31
CA GLU A 256 -20.94 16.19 -14.19
C GLU A 256 -19.50 16.11 -14.69
N GLN A 257 -18.68 17.12 -14.30
CA GLN A 257 -17.23 17.08 -14.50
C GLN A 257 -16.57 16.24 -13.42
N LEU A 258 -15.67 15.35 -13.83
CA LEU A 258 -14.87 14.52 -12.94
C LEU A 258 -13.38 14.82 -13.10
N CYS A 259 -12.65 14.90 -11.99
CA CYS A 259 -11.20 15.10 -12.03
C CYS A 259 -10.44 13.81 -12.40
N GLY A 260 -10.99 12.63 -12.11
CA GLY A 260 -10.40 11.34 -12.48
C GLY A 260 -11.26 10.15 -12.06
N ILE A 261 -11.06 9.04 -12.76
CA ILE A 261 -11.63 7.73 -12.41
C ILE A 261 -10.52 6.87 -11.84
N TYR A 262 -10.73 6.33 -10.65
CA TYR A 262 -9.76 5.51 -9.92
C TYR A 262 -10.25 4.09 -9.78
N CYS A 263 -9.37 3.11 -9.98
CA CYS A 263 -9.59 1.72 -9.64
C CYS A 263 -8.28 1.01 -9.34
N GLU A 264 -8.36 -0.07 -8.57
CA GLU A 264 -7.29 -1.05 -8.42
C GLU A 264 -7.53 -2.21 -9.38
N LEU A 265 -6.46 -2.79 -9.87
CA LEU A 265 -6.57 -3.91 -10.83
C LEU A 265 -5.57 -5.02 -10.48
N PRO A 266 -6.05 -6.15 -9.91
CA PRO A 266 -7.36 -6.28 -9.29
C PRO A 266 -7.45 -5.53 -7.94
N SER A 267 -8.66 -5.31 -7.45
CA SER A 267 -8.90 -4.66 -6.16
C SER A 267 -8.39 -5.51 -4.98
N ASN A 268 -8.16 -4.87 -3.86
CA ASN A 268 -7.74 -5.50 -2.61
C ASN A 268 -8.75 -5.14 -1.50
N PRO A 269 -9.49 -6.11 -0.89
CA PRO A 269 -9.15 -7.53 -0.82
C PRO A 269 -9.98 -8.48 -1.72
N LEU A 270 -10.95 -7.97 -2.52
CA LEU A 270 -11.92 -8.81 -3.22
C LEU A 270 -11.46 -9.27 -4.62
N LEU A 271 -10.26 -8.84 -5.05
CA LEU A 271 -9.60 -9.30 -6.29
C LEU A 271 -10.46 -9.17 -7.55
N ARG A 272 -11.40 -8.22 -7.56
CA ARG A 272 -12.24 -7.89 -8.71
C ARG A 272 -11.55 -6.86 -9.60
N SER A 273 -11.88 -6.81 -10.86
CA SER A 273 -11.36 -5.85 -11.83
C SER A 273 -12.49 -5.06 -12.45
N ALA A 274 -12.35 -3.75 -12.48
CA ALA A 274 -13.29 -2.87 -13.16
C ALA A 274 -13.25 -3.09 -14.68
N ASP A 275 -14.37 -2.89 -15.37
CA ASP A 275 -14.45 -2.92 -16.83
C ASP A 275 -13.86 -1.63 -17.43
N LEU A 276 -12.53 -1.63 -17.59
CA LEU A 276 -11.80 -0.47 -18.14
C LEU A 276 -12.22 -0.11 -19.55
N ALA A 277 -12.64 -1.09 -20.36
CA ALA A 277 -13.10 -0.84 -21.73
C ALA A 277 -14.42 -0.06 -21.75
N SER A 278 -15.39 -0.46 -20.93
CA SER A 278 -16.66 0.27 -20.78
C SER A 278 -16.46 1.64 -20.14
N ILE A 279 -15.62 1.74 -19.10
CA ILE A 279 -15.27 3.02 -18.48
C ILE A 279 -14.69 3.97 -19.53
N LYS A 280 -13.67 3.55 -20.30
CA LYS A 280 -13.04 4.39 -21.34
C LYS A 280 -14.05 4.85 -22.41
N ARG A 281 -14.97 3.97 -22.81
CA ARG A 281 -16.02 4.30 -23.77
C ARG A 281 -16.98 5.38 -23.22
N ILE A 282 -17.43 5.22 -21.97
CA ILE A 282 -18.40 6.13 -21.32
C ILE A 282 -17.78 7.53 -21.13
N ILE A 283 -16.54 7.62 -20.66
CA ILE A 283 -15.90 8.91 -20.38
C ILE A 283 -15.29 9.59 -21.61
N SER A 284 -15.30 8.93 -22.77
CA SER A 284 -14.71 9.47 -24.01
C SER A 284 -15.12 10.92 -24.32
N PRO A 285 -16.41 11.33 -24.12
CA PRO A 285 -16.83 12.72 -24.37
C PRO A 285 -16.25 13.74 -23.39
N THR A 286 -15.96 13.35 -22.14
CA THR A 286 -15.57 14.26 -21.04
C THR A 286 -14.07 14.48 -20.93
N LYS A 287 -13.28 13.62 -21.56
CA LYS A 287 -11.81 13.60 -21.43
C LYS A 287 -11.35 13.46 -19.97
N THR A 288 -12.08 12.72 -19.13
CA THR A 288 -11.69 12.41 -17.75
C THR A 288 -10.55 11.39 -17.74
N PRO A 289 -9.44 11.60 -17.03
CA PRO A 289 -8.35 10.62 -16.98
C PRO A 289 -8.71 9.39 -16.12
N ILE A 290 -8.17 8.23 -16.52
CA ILE A 290 -8.26 6.96 -15.78
C ILE A 290 -6.94 6.72 -15.05
N VAL A 291 -7.02 6.49 -13.73
CA VAL A 291 -5.91 6.14 -12.84
C VAL A 291 -6.10 4.70 -12.39
N VAL A 292 -5.14 3.84 -12.65
CA VAL A 292 -5.17 2.44 -12.25
C VAL A 292 -4.02 2.13 -11.30
N ASP A 293 -4.33 1.57 -10.14
CA ASP A 293 -3.31 0.97 -9.29
C ASP A 293 -3.12 -0.50 -9.68
N ASP A 294 -1.95 -0.85 -10.22
CA ASP A 294 -1.60 -2.19 -10.68
C ASP A 294 -0.75 -2.98 -9.68
N THR A 295 -0.63 -2.49 -8.45
CA THR A 295 0.22 -3.08 -7.40
C THR A 295 0.00 -4.59 -7.23
N VAL A 296 -1.25 -5.05 -7.30
CA VAL A 296 -1.61 -6.46 -7.06
C VAL A 296 -1.37 -7.31 -8.30
N ALA A 297 -1.84 -6.89 -9.47
CA ALA A 297 -1.59 -7.64 -10.71
C ALA A 297 -0.12 -7.62 -11.08
N THR A 298 0.52 -6.46 -10.94
CA THR A 298 1.85 -6.14 -11.48
C THR A 298 1.87 -6.00 -13.01
N ASN A 299 2.77 -5.16 -13.52
CA ASN A 299 2.97 -4.99 -14.96
C ASN A 299 3.52 -6.25 -15.67
N VAL A 300 3.97 -7.25 -14.91
CA VAL A 300 4.34 -8.57 -15.46
C VAL A 300 3.10 -9.29 -15.97
N ASN A 301 1.96 -9.13 -15.30
CA ASN A 301 0.73 -9.84 -15.62
C ASN A 301 -0.23 -9.05 -16.51
N VAL A 302 -0.22 -7.71 -16.38
CA VAL A 302 -1.20 -6.85 -17.07
C VAL A 302 -0.53 -5.69 -17.81
N ASP A 303 -1.20 -5.22 -18.84
CA ASP A 303 -0.92 -3.96 -19.51
C ASP A 303 -2.12 -3.03 -19.36
N VAL A 304 -2.11 -2.22 -18.31
CA VAL A 304 -3.19 -1.28 -18.01
C VAL A 304 -3.19 -0.07 -18.96
N PHE A 305 -2.06 0.22 -19.64
CA PHE A 305 -1.92 1.39 -20.50
C PHE A 305 -2.72 1.32 -21.81
N LYS A 306 -3.35 0.18 -22.09
CA LYS A 306 -4.41 0.10 -23.12
C LYS A 306 -5.57 1.05 -22.81
N TYR A 307 -5.84 1.33 -21.52
CA TYR A 307 -6.98 2.13 -21.08
C TYR A 307 -6.62 3.25 -20.12
N ALA A 308 -5.64 3.02 -19.24
CA ALA A 308 -5.23 3.96 -18.21
C ALA A 308 -4.41 5.13 -18.79
N ASP A 309 -4.65 6.32 -18.26
CA ASP A 309 -3.84 7.51 -18.50
C ASP A 309 -2.65 7.60 -17.53
N VAL A 310 -2.83 7.03 -16.32
CA VAL A 310 -1.81 6.95 -15.28
C VAL A 310 -1.91 5.59 -14.61
N ALA A 311 -0.77 4.94 -14.35
CA ALA A 311 -0.68 3.86 -13.40
C ALA A 311 0.03 4.33 -12.12
N THR A 312 -0.45 3.85 -10.96
CA THR A 312 0.27 3.93 -9.70
C THR A 312 0.63 2.53 -9.24
N THR A 313 1.80 2.37 -8.62
CA THR A 313 2.21 1.07 -8.09
C THR A 313 3.03 1.22 -6.82
N SER A 314 2.79 0.34 -5.85
CA SER A 314 3.61 0.26 -4.65
C SER A 314 4.82 -0.62 -4.90
N LEU A 315 5.99 -0.01 -5.06
CA LEU A 315 7.26 -0.71 -5.25
C LEU A 315 7.70 -1.49 -4.00
N THR A 316 7.11 -1.20 -2.84
CA THR A 316 7.25 -1.93 -1.58
C THR A 316 6.88 -3.42 -1.70
N LYS A 317 5.92 -3.72 -2.59
CA LYS A 317 5.26 -5.03 -2.71
C LYS A 317 6.06 -5.98 -3.61
N TYR A 318 5.45 -6.52 -4.62
CA TYR A 318 6.08 -7.48 -5.54
C TYR A 318 7.38 -6.98 -6.17
N TYR A 319 7.49 -5.68 -6.46
CA TYR A 319 8.73 -5.12 -7.03
C TYR A 319 9.93 -5.34 -6.12
N SER A 320 9.86 -4.92 -4.85
CA SER A 320 10.92 -5.20 -3.88
C SER A 320 10.96 -6.67 -3.50
N GLY A 321 9.82 -7.24 -3.11
CA GLY A 321 9.68 -8.63 -2.66
C GLY A 321 10.37 -8.96 -1.34
N VAL A 322 11.42 -8.26 -0.95
CA VAL A 322 12.16 -8.53 0.30
C VAL A 322 11.38 -8.06 1.54
N GLY A 323 10.64 -6.96 1.41
CA GLY A 323 9.86 -6.41 2.54
C GLY A 323 10.67 -5.55 3.51
N ASP A 324 11.75 -4.91 3.04
CA ASP A 324 12.69 -4.10 3.82
C ASP A 324 12.85 -2.67 3.30
N VAL A 325 12.06 -2.27 2.32
CA VAL A 325 12.03 -0.91 1.75
C VAL A 325 10.60 -0.52 1.40
N ILE A 326 10.29 0.76 1.58
CA ILE A 326 9.01 1.34 1.16
C ILE A 326 9.27 2.34 0.02
N ALA A 327 8.52 2.20 -1.08
CA ALA A 327 8.57 3.09 -2.22
C ALA A 327 7.29 2.97 -3.07
N GLY A 328 7.07 3.94 -3.95
CA GLY A 328 5.99 3.93 -4.94
C GLY A 328 6.40 4.56 -6.25
N ALA A 329 5.63 4.33 -7.29
CA ALA A 329 5.82 4.95 -8.58
C ALA A 329 4.51 5.48 -9.16
N VAL A 330 4.60 6.59 -9.89
CA VAL A 330 3.62 7.07 -10.85
C VAL A 330 4.20 6.86 -12.23
N ILE A 331 3.42 6.28 -13.12
CA ILE A 331 3.79 6.02 -14.50
C ILE A 331 2.72 6.67 -15.38
N VAL A 332 3.09 7.70 -16.13
CA VAL A 332 2.18 8.40 -17.02
C VAL A 332 2.20 7.73 -18.40
N ASN A 333 1.04 7.42 -18.94
CA ASN A 333 0.94 6.82 -20.26
C ASN A 333 1.44 7.79 -21.35
N ARG A 334 2.49 7.40 -22.07
CA ARG A 334 3.09 8.20 -23.14
C ARG A 334 2.11 8.56 -24.28
N ALA A 335 1.05 7.74 -24.45
CA ALA A 335 0.02 7.95 -25.46
C ALA A 335 -1.20 8.71 -24.91
N SER A 336 -1.24 9.06 -23.64
CA SER A 336 -2.36 9.79 -23.04
C SER A 336 -2.43 11.22 -23.55
N GLN A 337 -3.64 11.66 -23.90
CA GLN A 337 -3.91 13.08 -24.22
C GLN A 337 -3.69 14.02 -23.01
N HIS A 338 -3.63 13.48 -21.80
CA HIS A 338 -3.44 14.21 -20.54
C HIS A 338 -1.97 14.28 -20.11
N ARG A 339 -1.08 13.56 -20.80
CA ARG A 339 0.32 13.34 -20.43
C ARG A 339 1.02 14.63 -20.03
N ASP A 340 1.09 15.61 -20.91
CA ASP A 340 1.90 16.82 -20.67
C ASP A 340 1.38 17.66 -19.50
N ARG A 341 0.05 17.73 -19.33
CA ARG A 341 -0.57 18.43 -18.21
C ARG A 341 -0.28 17.72 -16.88
N ILE A 342 -0.42 16.39 -16.83
CA ILE A 342 -0.14 15.59 -15.64
C ILE A 342 1.34 15.69 -15.27
N ILE A 343 2.26 15.50 -16.21
CA ILE A 343 3.70 15.61 -15.98
C ILE A 343 4.08 17.00 -15.48
N SER A 344 3.49 18.06 -16.05
CA SER A 344 3.74 19.43 -15.61
C SER A 344 3.34 19.61 -14.14
N GLN A 345 2.19 19.08 -13.72
CA GLN A 345 1.72 19.15 -12.32
C GLN A 345 2.60 18.31 -11.37
N LEU A 346 2.97 17.08 -11.78
CA LEU A 346 3.85 16.23 -10.96
C LEU A 346 5.22 16.90 -10.74
N LYS A 347 5.79 17.50 -11.78
CA LYS A 347 7.07 18.26 -11.68
C LYS A 347 6.93 19.51 -10.82
N ALA A 348 5.81 20.23 -10.92
CA ALA A 348 5.56 21.44 -10.14
C ALA A 348 5.43 21.15 -8.63
N GLN A 349 4.96 19.98 -8.24
CA GLN A 349 4.89 19.57 -6.83
C GLN A 349 6.28 19.37 -6.21
N ASN A 350 7.27 19.00 -7.02
CA ASN A 350 8.68 18.80 -6.63
C ASN A 350 8.86 17.90 -5.38
N ASP A 351 8.09 16.82 -5.29
CA ASP A 351 8.09 15.89 -4.16
C ASP A 351 8.34 14.42 -4.57
N SER A 352 8.64 14.21 -5.87
CA SER A 352 9.11 12.91 -6.37
C SER A 352 10.54 12.68 -5.90
N SER A 353 10.71 11.96 -4.81
CA SER A 353 12.03 11.58 -4.30
C SER A 353 11.97 10.30 -3.49
N LEU A 354 13.08 9.57 -3.47
CA LEU A 354 13.31 8.41 -2.62
C LEU A 354 14.67 8.58 -1.94
N TYR A 355 14.72 8.31 -0.64
CA TYR A 355 15.98 8.41 0.09
C TYR A 355 17.05 7.52 -0.56
N HIS A 356 18.26 8.05 -0.73
CA HIS A 356 19.34 7.41 -1.49
C HIS A 356 19.62 5.95 -1.07
N GLU A 357 19.76 5.66 0.23
CA GLU A 357 20.02 4.29 0.68
C GLU A 357 18.83 3.35 0.41
N ASP A 358 17.58 3.85 0.45
CA ASP A 358 16.40 3.06 0.08
C ASP A 358 16.38 2.80 -1.43
N ALA A 359 16.76 3.77 -2.26
CA ALA A 359 16.88 3.58 -3.69
C ALA A 359 17.95 2.53 -4.05
N VAL A 360 19.10 2.55 -3.37
CA VAL A 360 20.15 1.53 -3.55
C VAL A 360 19.67 0.14 -3.17
N VAL A 361 18.90 0.00 -2.08
CA VAL A 361 18.31 -1.29 -1.68
C VAL A 361 17.28 -1.74 -2.71
N LEU A 362 16.35 -0.87 -3.08
CA LEU A 362 15.29 -1.20 -4.04
C LEU A 362 15.87 -1.59 -5.39
N SER A 363 16.87 -0.87 -5.90
CA SER A 363 17.51 -1.17 -7.20
C SER A 363 18.17 -2.55 -7.25
N LYS A 364 18.53 -3.13 -6.10
CA LYS A 364 19.01 -4.51 -5.99
C LYS A 364 17.85 -5.50 -5.90
N ASN A 365 16.81 -5.15 -5.14
CA ASN A 365 15.65 -6.02 -4.90
C ASN A 365 14.82 -6.25 -6.17
N ILE A 366 14.83 -5.33 -7.13
CA ILE A 366 14.00 -5.43 -8.36
C ILE A 366 14.63 -6.32 -9.44
N ILE A 367 15.87 -6.75 -9.31
CA ILE A 367 16.61 -7.44 -10.39
C ILE A 367 15.89 -8.72 -10.85
N ASP A 368 15.36 -9.51 -9.92
CA ASP A 368 14.66 -10.78 -10.20
C ASP A 368 13.13 -10.67 -10.07
N TYR A 369 12.60 -9.45 -10.08
CA TYR A 369 11.18 -9.17 -9.89
C TYR A 369 10.27 -9.99 -10.82
N ARG A 370 10.56 -9.99 -12.12
CA ARG A 370 9.78 -10.75 -13.11
C ARG A 370 9.75 -12.25 -12.79
N ASP A 371 10.91 -12.84 -12.49
CA ASP A 371 11.01 -14.26 -12.18
C ASP A 371 10.25 -14.63 -10.92
N ARG A 372 10.26 -13.76 -9.90
CA ARG A 372 9.51 -13.95 -8.67
C ARG A 372 8.01 -13.94 -8.93
N VAL A 373 7.51 -12.98 -9.72
CA VAL A 373 6.09 -12.93 -10.10
C VAL A 373 5.69 -14.17 -10.91
N LEU A 374 6.51 -14.62 -11.86
CA LEU A 374 6.23 -15.83 -12.64
C LEU A 374 6.20 -17.11 -11.78
N ARG A 375 6.98 -17.18 -10.70
CA ARG A 375 6.90 -18.30 -9.74
C ARG A 375 5.60 -18.29 -8.96
N VAL A 376 5.19 -17.14 -8.40
CA VAL A 376 3.90 -17.02 -7.70
C VAL A 376 2.70 -17.32 -8.61
N ASN A 377 2.78 -16.95 -9.90
CA ASN A 377 1.76 -17.26 -10.90
C ASN A 377 1.57 -18.79 -11.11
N LYS A 378 2.61 -19.60 -10.82
CA LYS A 378 2.51 -21.07 -10.90
C LYS A 378 1.97 -21.66 -9.61
N THR A 379 2.40 -21.17 -8.45
CA THR A 379 2.05 -21.75 -7.15
C THR A 379 0.66 -21.34 -6.69
N THR A 380 0.29 -20.06 -6.85
CA THR A 380 -0.96 -19.52 -6.30
C THR A 380 -2.22 -20.20 -6.85
N PRO A 381 -2.38 -20.42 -8.17
CA PRO A 381 -3.57 -21.09 -8.69
C PRO A 381 -3.77 -22.50 -8.11
N LEU A 382 -2.69 -23.25 -7.86
CA LEU A 382 -2.77 -24.58 -7.26
C LEU A 382 -3.30 -24.54 -5.81
N ILE A 383 -2.86 -23.53 -5.03
CA ILE A 383 -3.38 -23.33 -3.67
C ILE A 383 -4.84 -22.89 -3.70
N VAL A 384 -5.20 -21.99 -4.60
CA VAL A 384 -6.57 -21.50 -4.76
C VAL A 384 -7.53 -22.62 -5.18
N ASP A 385 -7.15 -23.43 -6.18
CA ASP A 385 -7.95 -24.57 -6.63
C ASP A 385 -8.16 -25.60 -5.48
N LEU A 386 -7.11 -25.89 -4.71
CA LEU A 386 -7.19 -26.74 -3.52
C LEU A 386 -8.18 -26.21 -2.47
N LEU A 387 -8.18 -24.90 -2.24
CA LEU A 387 -9.05 -24.24 -1.26
C LEU A 387 -10.50 -24.15 -1.72
N GLN A 388 -10.73 -23.95 -3.01
CA GLN A 388 -12.07 -23.85 -3.58
C GLN A 388 -12.87 -25.13 -3.42
N ASP A 389 -12.19 -26.28 -3.47
CA ASP A 389 -12.80 -27.61 -3.29
C ASP A 389 -12.89 -28.04 -1.82
N HIS A 390 -12.34 -27.26 -0.89
CA HIS A 390 -12.27 -27.65 0.52
C HIS A 390 -13.62 -27.47 1.24
N PRO A 391 -14.15 -28.47 1.99
CA PRO A 391 -15.50 -28.43 2.58
C PRO A 391 -15.72 -27.31 3.61
N LEU A 392 -14.68 -26.81 4.27
CA LEU A 392 -14.75 -25.69 5.23
C LEU A 392 -14.67 -24.31 4.59
N VAL A 393 -14.22 -24.20 3.34
CA VAL A 393 -14.13 -22.92 2.63
C VAL A 393 -15.52 -22.56 2.09
N ASN A 394 -15.98 -21.37 2.38
CA ASN A 394 -17.22 -20.81 1.86
C ASN A 394 -17.02 -20.18 0.51
N LYS A 395 -16.00 -19.32 0.40
CA LYS A 395 -15.67 -18.62 -0.85
C LYS A 395 -14.18 -18.32 -0.93
N VAL A 396 -13.65 -18.34 -2.16
CA VAL A 396 -12.31 -17.86 -2.52
C VAL A 396 -12.46 -16.71 -3.51
N TRP A 397 -11.84 -15.58 -3.24
CA TRP A 397 -11.71 -14.46 -4.19
C TRP A 397 -10.32 -14.50 -4.83
N TYR A 398 -10.30 -14.58 -6.14
CA TYR A 398 -9.07 -14.60 -6.94
C TYR A 398 -9.36 -14.14 -8.36
N PRO A 399 -8.48 -13.41 -9.06
CA PRO A 399 -8.81 -12.82 -10.37
C PRO A 399 -9.17 -13.85 -11.46
N LYS A 400 -8.73 -15.10 -11.29
CA LYS A 400 -9.11 -16.21 -12.17
C LYS A 400 -10.63 -16.48 -12.14
N TYR A 401 -11.31 -16.14 -11.04
CA TYR A 401 -12.72 -16.42 -10.79
C TYR A 401 -13.59 -15.15 -10.65
N GLU A 402 -12.99 -14.07 -10.13
CA GLU A 402 -13.70 -12.81 -9.92
C GLU A 402 -13.53 -11.88 -11.13
N THR A 403 -14.63 -11.45 -11.74
CA THR A 403 -14.64 -10.52 -12.88
C THR A 403 -13.57 -10.83 -13.95
N ARG A 404 -13.37 -12.10 -14.24
CA ARG A 404 -12.28 -12.59 -15.08
C ARG A 404 -12.26 -11.93 -16.47
N SER A 405 -13.42 -11.74 -17.10
CA SER A 405 -13.51 -11.10 -18.40
C SER A 405 -12.89 -9.69 -18.41
N ASN A 406 -13.07 -8.94 -17.33
CA ASN A 406 -12.51 -7.60 -17.18
C ASN A 406 -10.98 -7.64 -16.97
N TYR A 407 -10.49 -8.64 -16.24
CA TYR A 407 -9.05 -8.85 -16.06
C TYR A 407 -8.37 -9.28 -17.36
N ASP A 408 -8.98 -10.22 -18.10
CA ASP A 408 -8.43 -10.77 -19.34
C ASP A 408 -8.24 -9.70 -20.44
N VAL A 409 -9.01 -8.60 -20.42
CA VAL A 409 -8.88 -7.48 -21.39
C VAL A 409 -7.51 -6.80 -21.30
N VAL A 410 -6.92 -6.74 -20.12
CA VAL A 410 -5.61 -6.12 -19.88
C VAL A 410 -4.51 -7.13 -19.59
N LYS A 411 -4.86 -8.40 -19.39
CA LYS A 411 -3.90 -9.47 -19.13
C LYS A 411 -2.93 -9.62 -20.30
N ARG A 412 -1.64 -9.76 -20.00
CA ARG A 412 -0.62 -10.11 -21.01
C ARG A 412 -0.74 -11.57 -21.40
N ASP A 413 -0.32 -11.92 -22.61
CA ASP A 413 -0.39 -13.30 -23.13
C ASP A 413 0.34 -14.29 -22.23
N ASP A 414 1.50 -13.91 -21.70
CA ASP A 414 2.31 -14.68 -20.74
C ASP A 414 2.01 -14.36 -19.28
N GLY A 415 1.05 -13.47 -19.00
CA GLY A 415 0.67 -13.03 -17.66
C GLY A 415 -0.15 -14.07 -16.91
N GLY A 416 -0.06 -14.03 -15.57
CA GLY A 416 -0.88 -14.83 -14.65
C GLY A 416 -1.89 -13.96 -13.88
N PHE A 417 -2.24 -14.44 -12.67
CA PHE A 417 -3.23 -13.82 -11.79
C PHE A 417 -2.63 -13.31 -10.47
N SER A 418 -1.28 -13.24 -10.38
CA SER A 418 -0.54 -12.81 -9.19
C SER A 418 -0.69 -13.74 -7.97
N GLY A 419 -0.12 -13.31 -6.85
CA GLY A 419 -0.01 -14.09 -5.63
C GLY A 419 -1.02 -13.73 -4.53
N LEU A 420 -1.97 -12.81 -4.80
CA LEU A 420 -2.94 -12.39 -3.79
C LEU A 420 -4.28 -13.10 -3.98
N PHE A 421 -4.83 -13.64 -2.90
CA PHE A 421 -6.19 -14.14 -2.85
C PHE A 421 -6.79 -13.97 -1.45
N SER A 422 -8.10 -14.04 -1.35
CA SER A 422 -8.82 -13.99 -0.08
C SER A 422 -9.75 -15.19 0.06
N ILE A 423 -10.01 -15.59 1.31
CA ILE A 423 -10.97 -16.65 1.61
C ILE A 423 -11.91 -16.23 2.75
N GLU A 424 -13.08 -16.84 2.73
CA GLU A 424 -13.99 -16.88 3.88
C GLU A 424 -14.30 -18.33 4.20
N LEU A 425 -14.32 -18.68 5.48
CA LEU A 425 -14.66 -20.01 5.95
C LEU A 425 -16.16 -20.12 6.25
N LYS A 426 -16.72 -21.33 6.19
CA LYS A 426 -18.07 -21.61 6.65
C LYS A 426 -18.14 -21.48 8.17
N ARG A 427 -19.24 -20.95 8.72
CA ARG A 427 -19.42 -20.61 10.13
C ARG A 427 -18.29 -19.73 10.65
N PRO A 428 -18.06 -18.56 10.01
CA PRO A 428 -16.84 -17.79 10.17
C PRO A 428 -16.59 -17.36 11.63
N GLU A 429 -17.64 -17.07 12.43
CA GLU A 429 -17.52 -16.71 13.85
C GLU A 429 -16.86 -17.81 14.68
N GLN A 430 -17.02 -19.08 14.29
CA GLN A 430 -16.53 -20.23 15.03
C GLN A 430 -15.17 -20.74 14.50
N THR A 431 -14.89 -20.49 13.22
CA THR A 431 -13.80 -21.14 12.51
C THR A 431 -12.63 -20.24 12.22
N THR A 432 -12.87 -18.96 11.90
CA THR A 432 -11.85 -18.10 11.31
C THR A 432 -10.71 -17.77 12.28
N ALA A 433 -11.03 -17.35 13.50
CA ALA A 433 -10.01 -17.04 14.51
C ALA A 433 -9.17 -18.28 14.84
N LYS A 434 -9.81 -19.44 15.02
CA LYS A 434 -9.14 -20.73 15.30
C LYS A 434 -8.23 -21.14 14.13
N PHE A 435 -8.70 -20.99 12.89
CA PHE A 435 -7.90 -21.25 11.70
C PHE A 435 -6.66 -20.35 11.64
N TYR A 436 -6.85 -19.06 11.81
CA TYR A 436 -5.76 -18.08 11.80
C TYR A 436 -4.69 -18.41 12.84
N ASP A 437 -5.10 -18.70 14.06
CA ASP A 437 -4.19 -19.03 15.17
C ASP A 437 -3.36 -20.27 14.90
N LEU A 438 -3.98 -21.32 14.31
CA LEU A 438 -3.33 -22.59 14.00
C LEU A 438 -2.42 -22.57 12.78
N LEU A 439 -2.55 -21.54 11.93
CA LEU A 439 -1.80 -21.45 10.67
C LEU A 439 -0.31 -21.16 10.91
N GLN A 440 0.56 -22.04 10.45
CA GLN A 440 2.01 -21.99 10.62
C GLN A 440 2.70 -21.27 9.44
N LEU A 441 2.31 -20.03 9.18
CA LEU A 441 2.89 -19.13 8.17
C LEU A 441 3.18 -17.77 8.81
N CYS A 442 3.88 -16.89 8.09
CA CYS A 442 4.02 -15.50 8.54
C CYS A 442 2.66 -14.80 8.53
N LYS A 443 2.33 -14.12 9.63
CA LYS A 443 1.04 -13.46 9.85
C LYS A 443 1.24 -12.01 10.21
N GLY A 444 0.67 -11.10 9.41
CA GLY A 444 0.83 -9.66 9.63
C GLY A 444 0.44 -8.82 8.41
N PRO A 445 0.62 -7.49 8.52
CA PRO A 445 0.29 -6.55 7.44
C PRO A 445 1.20 -6.71 6.22
N SER A 446 0.86 -6.02 5.13
CA SER A 446 1.55 -6.01 3.84
C SER A 446 1.17 -7.18 2.92
N LEU A 447 1.81 -7.24 1.75
CA LEU A 447 1.64 -8.26 0.71
C LEU A 447 2.83 -8.23 -0.27
N GLY A 448 2.92 -9.19 -1.16
CA GLY A 448 3.90 -9.23 -2.25
C GLY A 448 5.33 -9.48 -1.80
N ALA A 449 5.53 -10.04 -0.60
CA ALA A 449 6.84 -10.43 -0.10
C ALA A 449 7.28 -11.79 -0.66
N ASN A 450 8.59 -12.07 -0.57
CA ASN A 450 9.18 -13.35 -0.97
C ASN A 450 8.77 -14.50 -0.06
N PHE A 451 8.12 -14.22 1.04
CA PHE A 451 7.52 -15.18 1.97
C PHE A 451 6.01 -14.94 2.06
N THR A 452 5.27 -16.03 2.25
CA THR A 452 3.81 -15.95 2.35
C THR A 452 3.37 -15.20 3.58
N LEU A 453 2.54 -14.18 3.36
CA LEU A 453 1.91 -13.36 4.40
C LEU A 453 0.40 -13.61 4.46
N VAL A 454 -0.11 -13.79 5.68
CA VAL A 454 -1.55 -13.98 5.93
C VAL A 454 -2.05 -12.97 6.94
N CYS A 455 -3.23 -12.40 6.69
CA CYS A 455 -3.87 -11.51 7.67
C CYS A 455 -5.40 -11.59 7.62
N PRO A 456 -6.09 -11.34 8.74
CA PRO A 456 -7.52 -11.05 8.76
C PRO A 456 -7.70 -9.61 8.27
N TYR A 457 -7.86 -9.46 6.94
CA TYR A 457 -7.71 -8.18 6.27
C TYR A 457 -8.62 -7.08 6.81
N THR A 458 -9.92 -7.39 6.92
CA THR A 458 -10.91 -6.38 7.34
C THR A 458 -10.65 -5.96 8.78
N LEU A 459 -10.33 -6.91 9.65
CA LEU A 459 -9.99 -6.64 11.04
C LEU A 459 -8.72 -5.77 11.17
N LEU A 460 -7.71 -6.01 10.32
CA LEU A 460 -6.42 -5.30 10.39
C LEU A 460 -6.43 -3.94 9.69
N ALA A 461 -7.28 -3.74 8.66
CA ALA A 461 -7.26 -2.53 7.86
C ALA A 461 -8.43 -1.57 8.15
N HIS A 462 -9.54 -2.10 8.69
CA HIS A 462 -10.83 -1.42 8.82
C HIS A 462 -11.47 -1.65 10.20
N TYR A 463 -10.68 -1.77 11.26
CA TYR A 463 -11.18 -2.12 12.61
C TYR A 463 -12.31 -1.22 13.09
N ASP A 464 -12.19 0.08 12.87
CA ASP A 464 -13.19 1.07 13.30
C ASP A 464 -14.39 1.23 12.35
N GLU A 465 -14.42 0.49 11.23
CA GLU A 465 -15.43 0.63 10.17
C GLU A 465 -15.92 -0.74 9.63
N LEU A 466 -15.98 -1.77 10.50
CA LEU A 466 -16.34 -3.14 10.11
C LEU A 466 -17.73 -3.25 9.49
N GLU A 467 -18.73 -2.55 10.04
CA GLU A 467 -20.10 -2.54 9.50
C GLU A 467 -20.13 -1.91 8.10
N TRP A 468 -19.42 -0.79 7.91
CA TRP A 468 -19.30 -0.17 6.59
C TRP A 468 -18.65 -1.11 5.57
N CYS A 469 -17.66 -1.90 5.96
CA CYS A 469 -17.05 -2.91 5.09
C CYS A 469 -18.05 -3.99 4.68
N GLU A 470 -18.84 -4.50 5.64
CA GLU A 470 -19.87 -5.51 5.37
C GLU A 470 -20.98 -4.98 4.47
N ASP A 471 -21.43 -3.74 4.68
CA ASP A 471 -22.39 -3.06 3.79
C ASP A 471 -21.89 -2.92 2.35
N ASN A 472 -20.56 -2.90 2.18
CA ASN A 472 -19.89 -2.85 0.87
C ASN A 472 -19.36 -4.23 0.40
N GLY A 473 -19.83 -5.32 1.02
CA GLY A 473 -19.56 -6.69 0.60
C GLY A 473 -18.21 -7.25 1.04
N VAL A 474 -17.53 -6.63 2.00
CA VAL A 474 -16.26 -7.10 2.57
C VAL A 474 -16.47 -7.64 3.97
N SER A 475 -16.51 -8.97 4.10
CA SER A 475 -16.73 -9.66 5.38
C SER A 475 -15.65 -9.32 6.41
N ARG A 476 -16.06 -9.09 7.69
CA ARG A 476 -15.12 -8.93 8.81
C ARG A 476 -14.25 -10.15 9.06
N TRP A 477 -14.68 -11.32 8.57
CA TRP A 477 -14.01 -12.60 8.73
C TRP A 477 -13.09 -12.97 7.58
N LEU A 478 -12.86 -12.06 6.65
CA LEU A 478 -12.05 -12.30 5.45
C LEU A 478 -10.58 -12.50 5.81
N ILE A 479 -10.00 -13.63 5.39
CA ILE A 479 -8.57 -13.92 5.49
C ILE A 479 -7.93 -13.72 4.13
N ARG A 480 -6.95 -12.83 4.05
CA ARG A 480 -6.16 -12.55 2.84
C ARG A 480 -4.83 -13.26 2.90
N PHE A 481 -4.47 -13.93 1.80
CA PHE A 481 -3.18 -14.56 1.58
C PHE A 481 -2.41 -13.81 0.50
N SER A 482 -1.13 -13.56 0.75
CA SER A 482 -0.17 -13.12 -0.24
C SER A 482 0.91 -14.20 -0.35
N VAL A 483 0.86 -15.00 -1.41
CA VAL A 483 1.77 -16.12 -1.63
C VAL A 483 3.17 -15.62 -1.93
N GLY A 484 4.17 -16.19 -1.27
CA GLY A 484 5.59 -15.94 -1.49
C GLY A 484 6.25 -16.92 -2.46
N GLN A 485 7.52 -17.22 -2.21
CA GLN A 485 8.33 -18.08 -3.08
C GLN A 485 8.40 -19.55 -2.60
N GLU A 486 7.65 -19.88 -1.54
CA GLU A 486 7.58 -21.24 -1.00
C GLU A 486 6.90 -22.19 -1.99
N SER A 487 7.23 -23.49 -1.89
CA SER A 487 6.63 -24.51 -2.77
C SER A 487 5.15 -24.77 -2.45
N PHE A 488 4.43 -25.29 -3.44
CA PHE A 488 3.04 -25.72 -3.26
C PHE A 488 2.90 -26.74 -2.11
N GLU A 489 3.82 -27.71 -2.03
CA GLU A 489 3.80 -28.75 -1.01
C GLU A 489 3.99 -28.17 0.40
N TYR A 490 4.87 -27.17 0.53
CA TYR A 490 5.10 -26.50 1.82
C TYR A 490 3.84 -25.75 2.27
N LEU A 491 3.23 -24.98 1.37
CA LEU A 491 2.07 -24.15 1.68
C LEU A 491 0.80 -24.99 1.90
N SER A 492 0.51 -25.93 0.98
CA SER A 492 -0.68 -26.79 1.06
C SER A 492 -0.70 -27.63 2.33
N LYS A 493 0.43 -28.20 2.73
CA LYS A 493 0.56 -28.97 3.98
C LYS A 493 0.17 -28.15 5.20
N ARG A 494 0.64 -26.89 5.32
CA ARG A 494 0.36 -26.03 6.47
C ARG A 494 -1.07 -25.53 6.49
N ILE A 495 -1.59 -25.13 5.34
CA ILE A 495 -2.97 -24.66 5.20
C ILE A 495 -3.96 -25.78 5.51
N LEU A 496 -3.78 -26.96 4.91
CA LEU A 496 -4.65 -28.11 5.16
C LEU A 496 -4.56 -28.62 6.60
N SER A 497 -3.36 -28.59 7.21
CA SER A 497 -3.21 -28.94 8.62
C SER A 497 -4.05 -28.03 9.52
N ALA A 498 -4.05 -26.71 9.29
CA ALA A 498 -4.85 -25.76 10.04
C ALA A 498 -6.36 -25.97 9.80
N LEU A 499 -6.79 -26.15 8.54
CA LEU A 499 -8.20 -26.40 8.20
C LEU A 499 -8.73 -27.70 8.84
N ASN A 500 -7.96 -28.80 8.76
CA ASN A 500 -8.35 -30.07 9.35
C ASN A 500 -8.45 -30.00 10.88
N ALA A 501 -7.60 -29.24 11.55
CA ALA A 501 -7.66 -29.04 13.00
C ALA A 501 -8.85 -28.17 13.44
N VAL A 502 -9.39 -27.34 12.56
CA VAL A 502 -10.64 -26.58 12.82
C VAL A 502 -11.87 -27.48 12.61
N ALA A 503 -11.82 -28.45 11.72
CA ALA A 503 -12.93 -29.35 11.42
C ALA A 503 -13.23 -30.35 12.56
N GLN A 504 -12.24 -30.60 13.43
CA GLN A 504 -12.37 -31.43 14.64
C GLN A 504 -12.92 -30.62 15.81
#